data_3ae0a37c7a635cc52d6f9ba9f9642849
#
_entry.id   3ae0a37c7a635cc52d6f9ba9f9642849
#
_cell.length_a   1.000
_cell.length_b   1.000
_cell.length_c   1.000
_cell.angle_alpha   90.00
_cell.angle_beta   90.00
_cell.angle_gamma   90.00
#
_symmetry.space_group_name_H-M   'P 1'
#
loop_
_entity.id
_entity.type
_entity.pdbx_description
1 polymer ?
#
loop_
_entity_poly.entity_id
_entity_poly.type
_entity_poly.pdbx_seq_one_letter_code
_entity_poly.pdbx_strand_id
1 'polypeptide(L)'
;MKAAITGEELCMKSNLLHNLPRWVCGTFAGMLAVYFLYQSRNDLPILMASLFLLLICTTDTLYAKIPNLFIVALTLCGFGLHVWLEGVAGLWTALLGLLVGFVLLLIPYLLGGMGAGDVKALAALGALLGAGTILQVALYMSLAGGLMSILHYLCNRNLLAQCRTGLNSLTVFLYTRDIKIFKPDSNSESLRFPYAAAIAFGFFAHTYWGNLI
;
A
#
# COMPACT_ATOMS: atom_id res chain seq x y z
N MET A 1 2.40 45.94 15.41
CA MET A 1 1.23 45.46 14.65
C MET A 1 1.43 43.99 14.38
N LYS A 2 1.05 43.08 15.33
CA LYS A 2 1.10 41.63 15.15
C LYS A 2 -0.17 41.26 14.40
N ALA A 3 0.00 40.77 13.15
CA ALA A 3 -1.12 40.24 12.40
C ALA A 3 -1.73 39.07 13.18
N ALA A 4 -3.02 39.21 13.50
CA ALA A 4 -3.79 38.10 14.03
C ALA A 4 -3.85 37.02 12.94
N ILE A 5 -3.13 35.95 13.15
CA ILE A 5 -3.24 34.74 12.32
C ILE A 5 -4.68 34.27 12.52
N THR A 6 -5.48 34.36 11.48
CA THR A 6 -6.89 33.94 11.53
C THR A 6 -6.98 32.44 11.81
N GLY A 7 -7.98 32.02 12.58
CA GLY A 7 -8.16 30.59 12.94
C GLY A 7 -8.19 29.66 11.73
N GLU A 8 -8.56 30.17 10.55
CA GLU A 8 -8.52 29.45 9.26
C GLU A 8 -7.10 29.13 8.80
N GLU A 9 -6.13 30.05 8.97
CA GLU A 9 -4.72 29.77 8.61
C GLU A 9 -4.08 28.72 9.52
N LEU A 10 -4.43 28.71 10.81
CA LEU A 10 -3.97 27.67 11.75
C LEU A 10 -4.58 26.31 11.41
N CYS A 11 -5.86 26.26 11.05
CA CYS A 11 -6.55 25.03 10.64
C CYS A 11 -5.98 24.50 9.32
N MET A 12 -5.72 25.37 8.34
CA MET A 12 -5.12 25.02 7.05
C MET A 12 -3.68 24.50 7.24
N LYS A 13 -2.89 25.13 8.11
CA LYS A 13 -1.51 24.73 8.40
C LYS A 13 -1.44 23.40 9.15
N SER A 14 -2.37 23.13 10.07
CA SER A 14 -2.47 21.84 10.76
C SER A 14 -2.84 20.71 9.80
N ASN A 15 -3.80 20.91 8.88
CA ASN A 15 -4.18 19.97 7.85
C ASN A 15 -3.06 19.69 6.84
N LEU A 16 -2.28 20.69 6.48
CA LEU A 16 -1.12 20.55 5.60
C LEU A 16 -0.03 19.69 6.27
N LEU A 17 0.33 19.98 7.51
CA LEU A 17 1.35 19.23 8.26
C LEU A 17 0.93 17.78 8.50
N HIS A 18 -0.35 17.53 8.73
CA HIS A 18 -0.89 16.19 8.93
C HIS A 18 -0.85 15.33 7.64
N ASN A 19 -1.05 15.93 6.48
CA ASN A 19 -1.02 15.23 5.18
C ASN A 19 0.37 15.22 4.52
N LEU A 20 1.35 15.93 5.04
CA LEU A 20 2.71 16.03 4.49
C LEU A 20 3.37 14.67 4.23
N PRO A 21 3.34 13.68 5.16
CA PRO A 21 3.96 12.38 4.91
C PRO A 21 3.35 11.65 3.71
N ARG A 22 2.04 11.78 3.54
CA ARG A 22 1.30 11.16 2.43
C ARG A 22 1.69 11.77 1.08
N TRP A 23 1.79 13.11 1.01
CA TRP A 23 2.22 13.81 -0.20
C TRP A 23 3.67 13.47 -0.57
N VAL A 24 4.57 13.47 0.40
CA VAL A 24 6.00 13.18 0.18
C VAL A 24 6.20 11.74 -0.27
N CYS A 25 5.60 10.76 0.41
CA CYS A 25 5.72 9.35 0.03
C CYS A 25 5.07 9.07 -1.33
N GLY A 26 3.90 9.65 -1.60
CA GLY A 26 3.18 9.46 -2.86
C GLY A 26 3.92 10.06 -4.05
N THR A 27 4.48 11.28 -3.93
CA THR A 27 5.26 11.91 -5.01
C THR A 27 6.56 11.16 -5.27
N PHE A 28 7.25 10.69 -4.23
CA PHE A 28 8.46 9.91 -4.37
C PHE A 28 8.20 8.55 -5.03
N ALA A 29 7.13 7.85 -4.63
CA ALA A 29 6.69 6.61 -5.27
C ALA A 29 6.30 6.83 -6.75
N GLY A 30 5.64 7.96 -7.05
CA GLY A 30 5.31 8.35 -8.42
C GLY A 30 6.57 8.61 -9.27
N MET A 31 7.58 9.29 -8.72
CA MET A 31 8.85 9.51 -9.40
C MET A 31 9.57 8.19 -9.71
N LEU A 32 9.60 7.26 -8.75
CA LEU A 32 10.15 5.92 -8.97
C LEU A 32 9.38 5.19 -10.09
N ALA A 33 8.05 5.26 -10.09
CA ALA A 33 7.24 4.64 -11.14
C ALA A 33 7.59 5.20 -12.53
N VAL A 34 7.76 6.51 -12.67
CA VAL A 34 8.19 7.14 -13.94
C VAL A 34 9.59 6.69 -14.34
N TYR A 35 10.53 6.61 -13.38
CA TYR A 35 11.88 6.12 -13.64
C TYR A 35 11.87 4.68 -14.17
N PHE A 36 11.11 3.78 -13.52
CA PHE A 36 11.00 2.38 -13.96
C PHE A 36 10.25 2.22 -15.28
N LEU A 37 9.25 3.05 -15.57
CA LEU A 37 8.61 3.11 -16.89
C LEU A 37 9.61 3.43 -18.01
N TYR A 38 10.58 4.28 -17.71
CA TYR A 38 11.62 4.62 -18.69
C TYR A 38 12.67 3.51 -18.83
N GLN A 39 13.09 2.90 -17.72
CA GLN A 39 14.16 1.90 -17.66
C GLN A 39 13.73 0.53 -18.21
N SER A 40 12.50 0.09 -17.91
CA SER A 40 12.01 -1.28 -18.18
C SER A 40 11.11 -1.35 -19.43
N ARG A 41 11.47 -0.64 -20.49
CA ARG A 41 10.66 -0.58 -21.71
C ARG A 41 10.46 -1.92 -22.41
N ASN A 42 11.35 -2.88 -22.20
CA ASN A 42 11.33 -4.18 -22.85
C ASN A 42 10.56 -5.25 -22.07
N ASP A 43 10.28 -5.00 -20.78
CA ASP A 43 9.60 -5.96 -19.89
C ASP A 43 8.15 -5.56 -19.68
N LEU A 44 7.26 -6.15 -20.48
CA LEU A 44 5.83 -5.81 -20.49
C LEU A 44 5.16 -5.91 -19.08
N PRO A 45 5.39 -6.98 -18.28
CA PRO A 45 4.83 -7.05 -16.93
C PRO A 45 5.28 -5.92 -16.02
N ILE A 46 6.58 -5.56 -16.05
CA ILE A 46 7.14 -4.49 -15.22
C ILE A 46 6.59 -3.13 -15.64
N LEU A 47 6.45 -2.91 -16.94
CA LEU A 47 5.88 -1.69 -17.50
C LEU A 47 4.41 -1.52 -17.07
N MET A 48 3.59 -2.57 -17.20
CA MET A 48 2.20 -2.57 -16.77
C MET A 48 2.06 -2.33 -15.26
N ALA A 49 2.88 -3.01 -14.44
CA ALA A 49 2.91 -2.83 -13.00
C ALA A 49 3.31 -1.40 -12.61
N SER A 50 4.34 -0.84 -13.25
CA SER A 50 4.82 0.53 -12.98
C SER A 50 3.76 1.58 -13.34
N LEU A 51 3.07 1.41 -14.48
CA LEU A 51 1.96 2.29 -14.89
C LEU A 51 0.80 2.23 -13.88
N PHE A 52 0.42 1.03 -13.46
CA PHE A 52 -0.62 0.84 -12.46
C PHE A 52 -0.23 1.49 -11.11
N LEU A 53 1.00 1.28 -10.66
CA LEU A 53 1.51 1.86 -9.42
C LEU A 53 1.54 3.39 -9.48
N LEU A 54 1.91 3.97 -10.63
CA LEU A 54 1.82 5.42 -10.83
C LEU A 54 0.38 5.91 -10.66
N LEU A 55 -0.59 5.24 -11.28
CA LEU A 55 -2.00 5.61 -11.20
C LEU A 55 -2.56 5.47 -9.77
N ILE A 56 -2.28 4.38 -9.08
CA ILE A 56 -2.78 4.20 -7.71
C ILE A 56 -2.10 5.13 -6.71
N CYS A 57 -0.79 5.40 -6.84
CA CYS A 57 -0.09 6.36 -5.98
C CYS A 57 -0.64 7.78 -6.16
N THR A 58 -0.91 8.20 -7.40
CA THR A 58 -1.50 9.53 -7.66
C THR A 58 -2.92 9.63 -7.11
N THR A 59 -3.77 8.62 -7.34
CA THR A 59 -5.15 8.63 -6.83
C THR A 59 -5.22 8.50 -5.32
N ASP A 60 -4.36 7.69 -4.71
CA ASP A 60 -4.27 7.57 -3.25
C ASP A 60 -3.77 8.88 -2.61
N THR A 61 -2.78 9.53 -3.24
CA THR A 61 -2.26 10.83 -2.75
C THR A 61 -3.32 11.92 -2.81
N LEU A 62 -4.08 12.01 -3.91
CA LEU A 62 -5.07 13.06 -4.15
C LEU A 62 -6.40 12.79 -3.41
N TYR A 63 -6.92 11.59 -3.51
CA TYR A 63 -8.29 11.26 -3.11
C TYR A 63 -8.39 10.28 -1.92
N ALA A 64 -7.28 9.69 -1.45
CA ALA A 64 -7.26 8.61 -0.45
C ALA A 64 -8.17 7.42 -0.82
N LYS A 65 -8.30 7.14 -2.12
CA LYS A 65 -9.11 6.05 -2.66
C LYS A 65 -8.45 5.48 -3.89
N ILE A 66 -8.45 4.15 -3.99
CA ILE A 66 -8.00 3.42 -5.18
C ILE A 66 -9.23 3.05 -6.00
N PRO A 67 -9.36 3.57 -7.26
CA PRO A 67 -10.49 3.22 -8.11
C PRO A 67 -10.49 1.74 -8.48
N ASN A 68 -11.62 1.06 -8.30
CA ASN A 68 -11.74 -0.36 -8.63
C ASN A 68 -11.50 -0.63 -10.13
N LEU A 69 -11.72 0.37 -10.98
CA LEU A 69 -11.51 0.26 -12.43
C LEU A 69 -10.05 -0.11 -12.76
N PHE A 70 -9.08 0.54 -12.12
CA PHE A 70 -7.66 0.25 -12.35
C PHE A 70 -7.27 -1.14 -11.86
N ILE A 71 -7.86 -1.58 -10.74
CA ILE A 71 -7.66 -2.92 -10.18
C ILE A 71 -8.16 -3.99 -11.15
N VAL A 72 -9.40 -3.82 -11.64
CA VAL A 72 -10.00 -4.76 -12.59
C VAL A 72 -9.21 -4.78 -13.90
N ALA A 73 -8.84 -3.60 -14.44
CA ALA A 73 -8.06 -3.50 -15.66
C ALA A 73 -6.73 -4.25 -15.54
N LEU A 74 -5.96 -4.02 -14.45
CA LEU A 74 -4.69 -4.72 -14.25
C LEU A 74 -4.88 -6.23 -14.08
N THR A 75 -5.92 -6.64 -13.34
CA THR A 75 -6.22 -8.07 -13.15
C THR A 75 -6.50 -8.75 -14.50
N LEU A 76 -7.35 -8.14 -15.33
CA LEU A 76 -7.64 -8.67 -16.67
C LEU A 76 -6.40 -8.70 -17.57
N CYS A 77 -5.56 -7.66 -17.51
CA CYS A 77 -4.29 -7.65 -18.24
C CYS A 77 -3.35 -8.75 -17.77
N GLY A 78 -3.26 -9.01 -16.45
CA GLY A 78 -2.45 -10.09 -15.88
C GLY A 78 -2.91 -11.45 -16.34
N PHE A 79 -4.21 -11.74 -16.25
CA PHE A 79 -4.77 -12.98 -16.78
C PHE A 79 -4.54 -13.12 -18.28
N GLY A 80 -4.80 -12.06 -19.06
CA GLY A 80 -4.60 -12.06 -20.52
C GLY A 80 -3.15 -12.34 -20.90
N LEU A 81 -2.20 -11.72 -20.20
CA LEU A 81 -0.78 -11.89 -20.46
C LEU A 81 -0.32 -13.33 -20.18
N HIS A 82 -0.68 -13.90 -19.03
CA HIS A 82 -0.32 -15.28 -18.70
C HIS A 82 -0.97 -16.31 -19.63
N VAL A 83 -2.24 -16.08 -20.03
CA VAL A 83 -2.90 -16.94 -21.02
C VAL A 83 -2.22 -16.82 -22.38
N TRP A 84 -1.76 -15.65 -22.77
CA TRP A 84 -1.03 -15.45 -24.03
C TRP A 84 0.33 -16.14 -24.04
N LEU A 85 1.07 -16.11 -22.91
CA LEU A 85 2.43 -16.66 -22.82
C LEU A 85 2.44 -18.17 -22.57
N GLU A 86 1.56 -18.69 -21.70
CA GLU A 86 1.61 -20.06 -21.16
C GLU A 86 0.32 -20.85 -21.44
N GLY A 87 -0.66 -20.25 -22.12
CA GLY A 87 -1.95 -20.89 -22.41
C GLY A 87 -2.75 -21.13 -21.11
N VAL A 88 -3.41 -22.28 -21.02
CA VAL A 88 -4.26 -22.65 -19.88
C VAL A 88 -3.46 -22.76 -18.57
N ALA A 89 -2.18 -23.15 -18.64
CA ALA A 89 -1.31 -23.21 -17.46
C ALA A 89 -1.09 -21.82 -16.86
N GLY A 90 -0.97 -20.78 -17.71
CA GLY A 90 -0.83 -19.41 -17.26
C GLY A 90 -2.04 -18.87 -16.48
N LEU A 91 -3.23 -19.42 -16.74
CA LEU A 91 -4.42 -19.08 -15.94
C LEU A 91 -4.24 -19.46 -14.46
N TRP A 92 -3.64 -20.61 -14.19
CA TRP A 92 -3.33 -21.04 -12.83
C TRP A 92 -2.24 -20.19 -12.19
N THR A 93 -1.22 -19.79 -12.95
CA THR A 93 -0.17 -18.88 -12.46
C THR A 93 -0.76 -17.53 -12.03
N ALA A 94 -1.61 -16.93 -12.86
CA ALA A 94 -2.30 -15.68 -12.55
C ALA A 94 -3.25 -15.81 -11.36
N LEU A 95 -4.03 -16.90 -11.30
CA LEU A 95 -4.98 -17.15 -10.21
C LEU A 95 -4.26 -17.34 -8.86
N LEU A 96 -3.19 -18.16 -8.85
CA LEU A 96 -2.39 -18.36 -7.64
C LEU A 96 -1.74 -17.04 -7.19
N GLY A 97 -1.21 -16.25 -8.11
CA GLY A 97 -0.66 -14.93 -7.82
C GLY A 97 -1.68 -13.99 -7.20
N LEU A 98 -2.89 -13.94 -7.77
CA LEU A 98 -4.01 -13.16 -7.23
C LEU A 98 -4.38 -13.61 -5.81
N LEU A 99 -4.52 -14.92 -5.58
CA LEU A 99 -4.88 -15.47 -4.27
C LEU A 99 -3.79 -15.18 -3.23
N VAL A 100 -2.53 -15.38 -3.56
CA VAL A 100 -1.40 -15.08 -2.66
C VAL A 100 -1.40 -13.60 -2.30
N GLY A 101 -1.47 -12.70 -3.29
CA GLY A 101 -1.51 -11.25 -3.05
C GLY A 101 -2.70 -10.82 -2.19
N PHE A 102 -3.86 -11.45 -2.40
CA PHE A 102 -5.06 -11.19 -1.60
C PHE A 102 -4.91 -11.66 -0.14
N VAL A 103 -4.48 -12.91 0.06
CA VAL A 103 -4.37 -13.53 1.40
C VAL A 103 -3.31 -12.83 2.26
N LEU A 104 -2.19 -12.41 1.67
CA LEU A 104 -1.11 -11.71 2.40
C LEU A 104 -1.60 -10.46 3.12
N LEU A 105 -2.44 -9.66 2.49
CA LEU A 105 -2.96 -8.43 3.09
C LEU A 105 -4.34 -8.60 3.74
N LEU A 106 -4.96 -9.77 3.61
CA LEU A 106 -6.26 -10.04 4.25
C LEU A 106 -6.17 -9.96 5.78
N ILE A 107 -5.09 -10.48 6.37
CA ILE A 107 -4.89 -10.47 7.83
C ILE A 107 -4.79 -9.04 8.36
N PRO A 108 -3.85 -8.17 7.89
CA PRO A 108 -3.80 -6.77 8.36
C PRO A 108 -5.07 -5.97 8.02
N TYR A 109 -5.78 -6.31 6.94
CA TYR A 109 -7.08 -5.71 6.63
C TYR A 109 -8.15 -6.07 7.66
N LEU A 110 -8.27 -7.35 8.04
CA LEU A 110 -9.23 -7.80 9.06
C LEU A 110 -8.95 -7.20 10.44
N LEU A 111 -7.68 -6.91 10.73
CA LEU A 111 -7.24 -6.21 11.94
C LEU A 111 -7.49 -4.69 11.87
N GLY A 112 -8.06 -4.17 10.78
CA GLY A 112 -8.39 -2.75 10.62
C GLY A 112 -7.17 -1.86 10.30
N GLY A 113 -5.99 -2.44 10.03
CA GLY A 113 -4.75 -1.70 9.76
C GLY A 113 -4.66 -1.14 8.33
N MET A 114 -5.45 -1.64 7.37
CA MET A 114 -5.34 -1.30 5.95
C MET A 114 -6.70 -1.09 5.29
N GLY A 115 -6.70 -0.41 4.13
CA GLY A 115 -7.87 -0.25 3.29
C GLY A 115 -8.14 -1.46 2.39
N ALA A 116 -9.41 -1.75 2.10
CA ALA A 116 -9.79 -2.80 1.15
C ALA A 116 -9.24 -2.57 -0.27
N GLY A 117 -8.94 -1.31 -0.62
CA GLY A 117 -8.31 -0.93 -1.89
C GLY A 117 -6.91 -1.50 -2.04
N ASP A 118 -6.11 -1.45 -0.98
CA ASP A 118 -4.71 -1.91 -0.96
C ASP A 118 -4.64 -3.44 -1.12
N VAL A 119 -5.54 -4.16 -0.44
CA VAL A 119 -5.65 -5.63 -0.57
C VAL A 119 -5.93 -6.03 -2.02
N LYS A 120 -6.89 -5.36 -2.65
CA LYS A 120 -7.24 -5.61 -4.05
C LYS A 120 -6.11 -5.22 -5.01
N ALA A 121 -5.40 -4.12 -4.72
CA ALA A 121 -4.28 -3.66 -5.54
C ALA A 121 -3.13 -4.67 -5.52
N LEU A 122 -2.76 -5.20 -4.34
CA LEU A 122 -1.73 -6.24 -4.25
C LEU A 122 -2.18 -7.55 -4.91
N ALA A 123 -3.46 -7.91 -4.81
CA ALA A 123 -4.02 -9.07 -5.49
C ALA A 123 -3.94 -8.92 -7.03
N ALA A 124 -4.25 -7.74 -7.56
CA ALA A 124 -4.15 -7.45 -8.99
C ALA A 124 -2.70 -7.50 -9.49
N LEU A 125 -1.74 -6.96 -8.70
CA LEU A 125 -0.31 -7.12 -8.98
C LEU A 125 0.12 -8.59 -8.93
N GLY A 126 -0.43 -9.37 -8.01
CA GLY A 126 -0.20 -10.81 -7.94
C GLY A 126 -0.66 -11.55 -9.19
N ALA A 127 -1.82 -11.19 -9.74
CA ALA A 127 -2.32 -11.75 -10.99
C ALA A 127 -1.39 -11.46 -12.19
N LEU A 128 -0.71 -10.30 -12.18
CA LEU A 128 0.23 -9.92 -13.24
C LEU A 128 1.61 -10.56 -13.08
N LEU A 129 2.13 -10.62 -11.85
CA LEU A 129 3.51 -11.01 -11.56
C LEU A 129 3.68 -12.48 -11.19
N GLY A 130 2.59 -13.16 -10.85
CA GLY A 130 2.61 -14.54 -10.34
C GLY A 130 2.91 -14.63 -8.83
N ALA A 131 2.69 -15.85 -8.28
CA ALA A 131 2.73 -16.09 -6.83
C ALA A 131 4.11 -15.90 -6.21
N GLY A 132 5.18 -16.34 -6.86
CA GLY A 132 6.55 -16.21 -6.36
C GLY A 132 6.99 -14.76 -6.24
N THR A 133 6.78 -13.98 -7.29
CA THR A 133 7.17 -12.58 -7.35
C THR A 133 6.38 -11.73 -6.38
N ILE A 134 5.05 -11.94 -6.27
CA ILE A 134 4.22 -11.13 -5.36
C ILE A 134 4.57 -11.37 -3.89
N LEU A 135 5.01 -12.57 -3.53
CA LEU A 135 5.49 -12.87 -2.18
C LEU A 135 6.75 -12.07 -1.84
N GLN A 136 7.69 -11.97 -2.78
CA GLN A 136 8.90 -11.16 -2.64
C GLN A 136 8.57 -9.67 -2.52
N VAL A 137 7.68 -9.18 -3.40
CA VAL A 137 7.18 -7.80 -3.34
C VAL A 137 6.55 -7.49 -1.99
N ALA A 138 5.75 -8.41 -1.43
CA ALA A 138 5.12 -8.25 -0.12
C ALA A 138 6.15 -8.22 1.03
N LEU A 139 7.24 -8.97 0.94
CA LEU A 139 8.33 -8.90 1.91
C LEU A 139 9.01 -7.53 1.89
N TYR A 140 9.39 -7.04 0.72
CA TYR A 140 9.96 -5.69 0.58
C TYR A 140 8.98 -4.59 1.01
N MET A 141 7.69 -4.75 0.66
CA MET A 141 6.62 -3.86 1.10
C MET A 141 6.51 -3.81 2.63
N SER A 142 6.59 -4.96 3.30
CA SER A 142 6.51 -5.03 4.76
C SER A 142 7.68 -4.35 5.44
N LEU A 143 8.89 -4.47 4.88
CA LEU A 143 10.09 -3.77 5.35
C LEU A 143 9.93 -2.25 5.15
N ALA A 144 9.53 -1.81 3.96
CA ALA A 144 9.34 -0.40 3.65
C ALA A 144 8.22 0.22 4.50
N GLY A 145 7.07 -0.46 4.60
CA GLY A 145 5.93 -0.02 5.42
C GLY A 145 6.27 0.02 6.91
N GLY A 146 7.00 -0.97 7.41
CA GLY A 146 7.52 -1.00 8.78
C GLY A 146 8.45 0.17 9.07
N LEU A 147 9.41 0.44 8.17
CA LEU A 147 10.33 1.57 8.30
C LEU A 147 9.58 2.92 8.27
N MET A 148 8.65 3.09 7.32
CA MET A 148 7.81 4.28 7.24
C MET A 148 6.98 4.47 8.51
N SER A 149 6.43 3.39 9.06
CA SER A 149 5.67 3.41 10.31
C SER A 149 6.54 3.87 11.48
N ILE A 150 7.74 3.31 11.62
CA ILE A 150 8.70 3.68 12.67
C ILE A 150 9.08 5.16 12.54
N LEU A 151 9.41 5.63 11.33
CA LEU A 151 9.78 7.03 11.09
C LEU A 151 8.62 7.97 11.44
N HIS A 152 7.40 7.61 11.06
CA HIS A 152 6.21 8.39 11.38
C HIS A 152 5.98 8.48 12.89
N TYR A 153 6.15 7.36 13.61
CA TYR A 153 6.05 7.32 15.07
C TYR A 153 7.17 8.09 15.77
N LEU A 154 8.40 8.08 15.24
CA LEU A 154 9.51 8.87 15.78
C LEU A 154 9.25 10.38 15.66
N CYS A 155 8.62 10.82 14.58
CA CYS A 155 8.25 12.22 14.38
C CYS A 155 7.11 12.68 15.30
N ASN A 156 6.21 11.78 15.69
CA ASN A 156 5.11 12.05 16.61
C ASN A 156 5.49 11.62 18.04
N ARG A 157 5.76 12.57 18.93
CA ARG A 157 6.25 12.37 20.32
C ARG A 157 5.41 11.45 21.25
N ASN A 158 4.38 10.77 20.74
CA ASN A 158 3.47 9.92 21.52
C ASN A 158 3.71 8.41 21.32
N LEU A 159 4.95 8.01 21.01
CA LEU A 159 5.35 6.61 20.78
C LEU A 159 4.90 5.62 21.88
N LEU A 160 5.19 5.97 23.12
CA LEU A 160 4.93 5.09 24.28
C LEU A 160 3.42 4.89 24.53
N ALA A 161 2.61 5.92 24.32
CA ALA A 161 1.16 5.84 24.50
C ALA A 161 0.51 4.93 23.45
N GLN A 162 0.92 5.04 22.18
CA GLN A 162 0.35 4.25 21.09
C GLN A 162 0.82 2.79 21.11
N CYS A 163 2.09 2.53 21.42
CA CYS A 163 2.58 1.16 21.62
C CYS A 163 1.84 0.46 22.78
N ARG A 164 1.59 1.20 23.87
CA ARG A 164 0.83 0.68 25.02
C ARG A 164 -0.62 0.38 24.66
N THR A 165 -1.25 1.23 23.84
CA THR A 165 -2.62 1.00 23.34
C THR A 165 -2.66 -0.21 22.41
N GLY A 166 -1.70 -0.34 21.48
CA GLY A 166 -1.61 -1.49 20.59
C GLY A 166 -1.39 -2.82 21.33
N LEU A 167 -0.47 -2.83 22.30
CA LEU A 167 -0.23 -4.00 23.18
C LEU A 167 -1.47 -4.35 24.00
N ASN A 168 -2.16 -3.35 24.56
CA ASN A 168 -3.40 -3.58 25.29
C ASN A 168 -4.51 -4.13 24.41
N SER A 169 -4.66 -3.62 23.17
CA SER A 169 -5.63 -4.14 22.20
C SER A 169 -5.33 -5.59 21.82
N LEU A 170 -4.05 -5.94 21.68
CA LEU A 170 -3.61 -7.30 21.38
C LEU A 170 -3.86 -8.25 22.55
N THR A 171 -3.60 -7.82 23.78
CA THR A 171 -3.89 -8.63 24.99
C THR A 171 -5.38 -8.82 25.19
N VAL A 172 -6.20 -7.77 25.00
CA VAL A 172 -7.66 -7.87 25.08
C VAL A 172 -8.20 -8.78 23.99
N PHE A 173 -7.69 -8.71 22.76
CA PHE A 173 -8.05 -9.61 21.67
C PHE A 173 -7.74 -11.08 21.98
N LEU A 174 -6.57 -11.38 22.54
CA LEU A 174 -6.20 -12.74 22.94
C LEU A 174 -7.12 -13.29 24.04
N TYR A 175 -7.64 -12.42 24.91
CA TYR A 175 -8.57 -12.81 25.98
C TYR A 175 -10.02 -12.96 25.52
N THR A 176 -10.52 -12.02 24.70
CA THR A 176 -11.95 -11.93 24.33
C THR A 176 -12.28 -12.56 22.98
N ARG A 177 -11.26 -12.78 22.12
CA ARG A 177 -11.42 -13.22 20.72
C ARG A 177 -12.42 -12.37 19.90
N ASP A 178 -12.72 -11.16 20.34
CA ASP A 178 -13.70 -10.29 19.71
C ASP A 178 -12.98 -9.33 18.73
N ILE A 179 -13.14 -9.55 17.43
CA ILE A 179 -12.53 -8.75 16.35
C ILE A 179 -13.01 -7.29 16.37
N LYS A 180 -14.13 -7.00 17.03
CA LYS A 180 -14.69 -5.64 17.12
C LYS A 180 -13.78 -4.65 17.87
N ILE A 181 -12.86 -5.13 18.70
CA ILE A 181 -11.91 -4.31 19.47
C ILE A 181 -10.89 -3.60 18.56
N PHE A 182 -10.61 -4.16 17.38
CA PHE A 182 -9.73 -3.57 16.38
C PHE A 182 -10.44 -2.58 15.44
N LYS A 183 -11.77 -2.45 15.54
CA LYS A 183 -12.51 -1.49 14.74
C LYS A 183 -12.20 -0.09 15.28
N PRO A 184 -11.50 0.78 14.52
CA PRO A 184 -11.25 2.13 14.98
C PRO A 184 -12.60 2.83 15.19
N ASP A 185 -12.71 3.53 16.33
CA ASP A 185 -13.85 4.42 16.58
C ASP A 185 -14.02 5.35 15.39
N SER A 186 -15.24 5.47 14.89
CA SER A 186 -15.59 6.30 13.72
C SER A 186 -15.22 7.78 13.89
N ASN A 187 -14.85 8.20 15.09
CA ASN A 187 -14.42 9.57 15.43
C ASN A 187 -12.90 9.71 15.59
N SER A 188 -12.11 8.63 15.56
CA SER A 188 -10.67 8.77 15.48
C SER A 188 -10.31 9.10 14.03
N GLU A 189 -9.73 10.26 13.78
CA GLU A 189 -8.99 10.56 12.54
C GLU A 189 -7.85 9.53 12.45
N SER A 190 -8.18 8.32 11.95
CA SER A 190 -7.17 7.29 11.72
C SER A 190 -6.24 7.86 10.65
N LEU A 191 -5.02 8.16 11.04
CA LEU A 191 -3.92 8.50 10.15
C LEU A 191 -3.87 7.41 9.07
N ARG A 192 -4.48 7.72 7.91
CA ARG A 192 -4.46 6.79 6.77
C ARG A 192 -3.06 6.78 6.21
N PHE A 193 -2.38 5.70 6.50
CA PHE A 193 -1.03 5.46 6.00
C PHE A 193 -1.07 5.32 4.46
N PRO A 194 -0.11 5.90 3.70
CA PRO A 194 -0.06 5.76 2.24
C PRO A 194 0.40 4.36 1.84
N TYR A 195 -0.46 3.34 2.02
CA TYR A 195 -0.11 1.95 1.70
C TYR A 195 0.17 1.72 0.22
N ALA A 196 -0.46 2.49 -0.68
CA ALA A 196 -0.14 2.45 -2.10
C ALA A 196 1.35 2.77 -2.37
N ALA A 197 1.93 3.73 -1.63
CA ALA A 197 3.35 4.02 -1.71
C ALA A 197 4.21 2.86 -1.19
N ALA A 198 3.81 2.19 -0.10
CA ALA A 198 4.54 1.03 0.42
C ALA A 198 4.53 -0.14 -0.58
N ILE A 199 3.41 -0.40 -1.27
CA ILE A 199 3.31 -1.40 -2.34
C ILE A 199 4.28 -1.03 -3.48
N ALA A 200 4.31 0.24 -3.89
CA ALA A 200 5.19 0.72 -4.94
C ALA A 200 6.67 0.54 -4.56
N PHE A 201 7.06 0.93 -3.34
CA PHE A 201 8.43 0.70 -2.85
C PHE A 201 8.80 -0.77 -2.81
N GLY A 202 7.89 -1.64 -2.36
CA GLY A 202 8.09 -3.08 -2.37
C GLY A 202 8.36 -3.64 -3.77
N PHE A 203 7.56 -3.22 -4.75
CA PHE A 203 7.73 -3.63 -6.14
C PHE A 203 9.05 -3.13 -6.74
N PHE A 204 9.37 -1.84 -6.57
CA PHE A 204 10.59 -1.28 -7.13
C PHE A 204 11.85 -1.81 -6.45
N ALA A 205 11.81 -2.07 -5.14
CA ALA A 205 12.89 -2.70 -4.41
C ALA A 205 13.15 -4.12 -4.94
N HIS A 206 12.09 -4.92 -5.14
CA HIS A 206 12.22 -6.25 -5.74
C HIS A 206 12.80 -6.19 -7.17
N THR A 207 12.33 -5.25 -7.98
CA THR A 207 12.80 -5.10 -9.37
C THR A 207 14.27 -4.70 -9.45
N TYR A 208 14.77 -3.92 -8.47
CA TYR A 208 16.15 -3.44 -8.42
C TYR A 208 17.12 -4.45 -7.78
N TRP A 209 16.77 -5.02 -6.65
CA TRP A 209 17.64 -5.95 -5.89
C TRP A 209 17.40 -7.42 -6.19
N GLY A 210 16.31 -7.77 -6.86
CA GLY A 210 15.96 -9.16 -7.16
C GLY A 210 15.37 -9.91 -5.96
N ASN A 211 15.52 -11.24 -5.98
CA ASN A 211 14.96 -12.10 -4.94
C ASN A 211 15.71 -11.97 -3.61
N LEU A 212 14.97 -11.88 -2.51
CA LEU A 212 15.50 -11.87 -1.13
C LEU A 212 15.80 -13.30 -0.62
N ILE A 213 15.09 -14.30 -1.19
CA ILE A 213 15.14 -15.71 -0.79
C ILE A 213 15.29 -16.58 -2.04
#